data_71aeb13674fc67d4de9f94b34abd88a9
#
_entry.id   71aeb13674fc67d4de9f94b34abd88a9
#
_cell.length_a   1.000
_cell.length_b   1.000
_cell.length_c   1.000
_cell.angle_alpha   90.00
_cell.angle_beta   90.00
_cell.angle_gamma   90.00
#
_symmetry.space_group_name_H-M   'P 1'
#
loop_
_entity.id
_entity.type
_entity.pdbx_description
1 polymer ?
#
loop_
_entity_poly.entity_id
_entity_poly.type
_entity_poly.pdbx_seq_one_letter_code
_entity_poly.pdbx_strand_id
1 'polypeptide(L)'
;MKPEENHMPIVTGRIAIAATVLVFQSVLGLTPAAAQEAMEKKSYNYSAWTPGIFSEAVTITNMGKGKFIFLAGVGAEDENGPRGKIRHAGDFAAQCAYAYDKIKRALAANGSSLKDAVKMTVYVTDMRNRLDWAKCSGEAFAGVTVPAQTLLGISQLAFPEMMLEIDVTAVAHE
;
A
#
# COMPACT_ATOMS: atom_id res chain seq x y z
N MET A 1 -56.11 -99.29 10.09
CA MET A 1 -54.75 -99.02 9.67
C MET A 1 -54.80 -97.83 8.66
N LYS A 2 -54.49 -96.64 9.15
CA LYS A 2 -54.43 -95.42 8.40
C LYS A 2 -52.96 -95.13 8.09
N PRO A 3 -52.60 -94.68 6.83
CA PRO A 3 -51.25 -94.26 6.53
C PRO A 3 -50.99 -92.88 7.06
N GLU A 4 -49.81 -92.64 7.60
CA GLU A 4 -49.27 -91.38 8.04
C GLU A 4 -48.89 -90.52 6.82
N GLU A 5 -49.39 -89.28 6.82
CA GLU A 5 -48.96 -88.24 5.87
C GLU A 5 -47.71 -87.61 6.40
N ASN A 6 -46.66 -87.72 5.64
CA ASN A 6 -45.36 -87.12 5.91
C ASN A 6 -45.32 -85.72 5.32
N HIS A 7 -45.46 -84.66 6.15
CA HIS A 7 -45.35 -83.28 5.71
C HIS A 7 -43.90 -82.85 5.77
N MET A 8 -43.34 -82.61 4.55
CA MET A 8 -42.03 -81.96 4.40
C MET A 8 -42.17 -80.46 4.58
N PRO A 9 -41.33 -79.77 5.40
CA PRO A 9 -41.36 -78.30 5.54
C PRO A 9 -40.75 -77.62 4.32
N ILE A 10 -41.50 -76.69 3.74
CA ILE A 10 -40.99 -75.79 2.66
C ILE A 10 -40.09 -74.76 3.29
N VAL A 11 -38.78 -74.84 3.02
CA VAL A 11 -37.80 -73.78 3.42
C VAL A 11 -37.87 -72.68 2.38
N THR A 12 -38.53 -71.57 2.68
CA THR A 12 -38.46 -70.37 1.88
C THR A 12 -37.19 -69.58 2.18
N GLY A 13 -36.18 -69.83 1.35
CA GLY A 13 -34.95 -69.02 1.38
C GLY A 13 -35.20 -67.61 0.84
N ARG A 14 -35.13 -66.60 1.71
CA ARG A 14 -35.08 -65.20 1.28
C ARG A 14 -33.65 -64.89 0.82
N ILE A 15 -33.49 -64.66 -0.50
CA ILE A 15 -32.26 -64.16 -1.06
C ILE A 15 -32.22 -62.64 -0.77
N ALA A 16 -31.41 -62.24 0.15
CA ALA A 16 -31.10 -60.85 0.40
C ALA A 16 -30.08 -60.39 -0.65
N ILE A 17 -30.55 -59.59 -1.65
CA ILE A 17 -29.67 -58.91 -2.60
C ILE A 17 -29.08 -57.68 -1.86
N ALA A 18 -27.85 -57.82 -1.38
CA ALA A 18 -27.12 -56.64 -0.90
C ALA A 18 -26.71 -55.76 -2.08
N ALA A 19 -27.45 -54.68 -2.29
CA ALA A 19 -27.05 -53.62 -3.21
C ALA A 19 -25.88 -52.86 -2.61
N THR A 20 -24.66 -53.15 -3.04
CA THR A 20 -23.49 -52.35 -2.68
C THR A 20 -23.54 -51.05 -3.48
N VAL A 21 -24.00 -49.96 -2.82
CA VAL A 21 -23.91 -48.61 -3.36
C VAL A 21 -22.46 -48.16 -3.24
N LEU A 22 -21.71 -48.23 -4.37
CA LEU A 22 -20.41 -47.57 -4.48
C LEU A 22 -20.64 -46.04 -4.51
N VAL A 23 -20.47 -45.36 -3.36
CA VAL A 23 -20.38 -43.93 -3.31
C VAL A 23 -19.03 -43.50 -3.84
N PHE A 24 -18.97 -43.10 -5.11
CA PHE A 24 -17.83 -42.36 -5.67
C PHE A 24 -17.79 -40.98 -4.98
N GLN A 25 -17.03 -40.88 -3.92
CA GLN A 25 -16.61 -39.57 -3.39
C GLN A 25 -15.57 -39.00 -4.36
N SER A 26 -16.03 -38.17 -5.29
CA SER A 26 -15.15 -37.27 -6.02
C SER A 26 -14.55 -36.28 -5.02
N VAL A 27 -13.35 -36.56 -4.53
CA VAL A 27 -12.51 -35.60 -3.81
C VAL A 27 -12.11 -34.55 -4.88
N LEU A 28 -12.93 -33.49 -5.01
CA LEU A 28 -12.46 -32.28 -5.65
C LEU A 28 -11.27 -31.81 -4.81
N GLY A 29 -10.06 -32.04 -5.31
CA GLY A 29 -8.84 -31.48 -4.76
C GLY A 29 -8.92 -29.95 -4.82
N LEU A 30 -9.40 -29.33 -3.76
CA LEU A 30 -9.17 -27.92 -3.51
C LEU A 30 -7.67 -27.77 -3.34
N THR A 31 -6.96 -27.47 -4.44
CA THR A 31 -5.62 -26.92 -4.33
C THR A 31 -5.73 -25.68 -3.47
N PRO A 32 -5.00 -25.60 -2.35
CA PRO A 32 -4.99 -24.35 -1.57
C PRO A 32 -4.54 -23.25 -2.53
N ALA A 33 -5.36 -22.21 -2.69
CA ALA A 33 -4.95 -21.03 -3.41
C ALA A 33 -3.63 -20.59 -2.76
N ALA A 34 -2.56 -20.56 -3.55
CA ALA A 34 -1.27 -20.09 -3.05
C ALA A 34 -1.51 -18.71 -2.40
N ALA A 35 -1.24 -18.60 -1.11
CA ALA A 35 -1.37 -17.34 -0.42
C ALA A 35 -0.48 -16.34 -1.16
N GLN A 36 -1.08 -15.31 -1.72
CA GLN A 36 -0.31 -14.28 -2.43
C GLN A 36 0.58 -13.60 -1.40
N GLU A 37 1.89 -13.61 -1.65
CA GLU A 37 2.83 -12.94 -0.77
C GLU A 37 2.46 -11.46 -0.63
N ALA A 38 2.57 -10.94 0.59
CA ALA A 38 2.29 -9.54 0.86
C ALA A 38 3.27 -8.64 0.11
N MET A 39 2.79 -7.47 -0.33
CA MET A 39 3.66 -6.44 -0.92
C MET A 39 4.80 -6.12 0.05
N GLU A 40 6.00 -6.08 -0.45
CA GLU A 40 7.18 -5.73 0.32
C GLU A 40 7.85 -4.48 -0.24
N LYS A 41 8.18 -3.53 0.66
CA LYS A 41 8.97 -2.34 0.36
C LYS A 41 10.31 -2.45 1.11
N LYS A 42 11.40 -2.45 0.36
CA LYS A 42 12.77 -2.44 0.90
C LYS A 42 13.47 -1.14 0.54
N SER A 43 14.03 -0.50 1.55
CA SER A 43 14.94 0.64 1.39
C SER A 43 16.37 0.16 1.36
N TYR A 44 17.18 0.74 0.51
CA TYR A 44 18.60 0.46 0.40
C TYR A 44 19.40 1.76 0.35
N ASN A 45 20.51 1.77 1.09
CA ASN A 45 21.45 2.88 1.12
C ASN A 45 22.87 2.33 0.90
N TYR A 46 23.57 2.87 -0.08
CA TYR A 46 24.97 2.50 -0.35
C TYR A 46 25.98 3.48 0.27
N SER A 47 25.53 4.69 0.65
CA SER A 47 26.37 5.69 1.34
C SER A 47 26.14 5.63 2.86
N ALA A 48 27.20 5.68 3.63
CA ALA A 48 27.14 5.56 5.09
C ALA A 48 26.42 6.74 5.79
N TRP A 49 26.24 7.87 5.12
CA TRP A 49 25.66 9.10 5.68
C TRP A 49 24.15 9.27 5.36
N THR A 50 23.58 8.45 4.49
CA THR A 50 22.18 8.59 4.04
C THR A 50 21.13 7.93 4.95
N PRO A 51 21.45 6.89 5.76
CA PRO A 51 20.46 6.29 6.66
C PRO A 51 19.83 7.34 7.60
N GLY A 52 18.48 7.36 7.65
CA GLY A 52 17.73 8.33 8.44
C GLY A 52 17.53 9.70 7.78
N ILE A 53 18.18 9.94 6.62
CA ILE A 53 18.02 11.18 5.84
C ILE A 53 17.14 10.92 4.63
N PHE A 54 17.46 9.89 3.83
CA PHE A 54 16.66 9.41 2.70
C PHE A 54 17.08 8.00 2.30
N SER A 55 16.28 7.33 1.47
CA SER A 55 16.67 6.07 0.84
C SER A 55 17.25 6.35 -0.55
N GLU A 56 18.45 5.81 -0.84
CA GLU A 56 19.08 5.95 -2.16
C GLU A 56 18.41 5.06 -3.19
N ALA A 57 17.78 3.95 -2.75
CA ALA A 57 16.91 3.14 -3.57
C ALA A 57 15.74 2.59 -2.75
N VAL A 58 14.60 2.41 -3.38
CA VAL A 58 13.45 1.71 -2.84
C VAL A 58 13.01 0.66 -3.85
N THR A 59 12.94 -0.59 -3.41
CA THR A 59 12.42 -1.70 -4.21
C THR A 59 11.07 -2.12 -3.68
N ILE A 60 10.14 -2.40 -4.59
CA ILE A 60 8.81 -2.89 -4.27
C ILE A 60 8.63 -4.21 -4.98
N THR A 61 8.24 -5.25 -4.23
CA THR A 61 7.98 -6.60 -4.74
C THR A 61 6.61 -7.08 -4.30
N ASN A 62 6.11 -8.14 -4.92
CA ASN A 62 4.85 -8.79 -4.58
C ASN A 62 3.65 -7.82 -4.59
N MET A 63 3.61 -6.94 -5.60
CA MET A 63 2.59 -5.88 -5.67
C MET A 63 1.15 -6.41 -5.74
N GLY A 64 0.93 -7.60 -6.32
CA GLY A 64 -0.38 -8.23 -6.36
C GLY A 64 -1.52 -7.25 -6.65
N LYS A 65 -2.34 -6.98 -5.63
CA LYS A 65 -3.37 -5.93 -5.64
C LYS A 65 -2.87 -4.54 -5.21
N GLY A 66 -1.56 -4.32 -5.24
CA GLY A 66 -0.97 -3.01 -4.93
C GLY A 66 -1.34 -1.97 -5.97
N LYS A 67 -1.46 -0.71 -5.54
CA LYS A 67 -1.75 0.45 -6.38
C LYS A 67 -0.69 1.53 -6.26
N PHE A 68 -0.37 2.17 -7.38
CA PHE A 68 0.39 3.40 -7.38
C PHE A 68 -0.51 4.60 -7.10
N ILE A 69 0.02 5.56 -6.35
CA ILE A 69 -0.60 6.85 -6.09
C ILE A 69 0.43 7.92 -6.47
N PHE A 70 0.08 8.73 -7.45
CA PHE A 70 0.88 9.87 -7.89
C PHE A 70 0.19 11.14 -7.40
N LEU A 71 0.85 11.91 -6.54
CA LEU A 71 0.37 13.23 -6.21
C LEU A 71 0.98 14.24 -7.21
N ALA A 72 0.17 15.21 -7.60
CA ALA A 72 0.70 16.40 -8.26
C ALA A 72 1.59 17.18 -7.29
N GLY A 73 2.35 18.15 -7.77
CA GLY A 73 3.14 19.04 -6.93
C GLY A 73 2.27 19.68 -5.83
N VAL A 74 2.70 19.54 -4.59
CA VAL A 74 2.00 20.03 -3.41
C VAL A 74 2.83 21.10 -2.73
N GLY A 75 2.38 22.34 -2.80
CA GLY A 75 2.96 23.49 -2.10
C GLY A 75 2.01 24.08 -1.06
N ALA A 76 2.17 25.37 -0.79
CA ALA A 76 1.37 26.07 0.21
C ALA A 76 0.16 26.81 -0.38
N GLU A 77 -0.36 26.42 -1.52
CA GLU A 77 -1.58 27.00 -2.09
C GLU A 77 -2.75 26.82 -1.12
N ASP A 78 -3.48 27.91 -0.91
CA ASP A 78 -4.66 27.92 -0.05
C ASP A 78 -5.82 27.17 -0.70
N GLU A 79 -6.16 25.99 -0.19
CA GLU A 79 -7.25 25.14 -0.70
C GLU A 79 -8.63 25.80 -0.61
N ASN A 80 -8.80 26.76 0.27
CA ASN A 80 -10.06 27.46 0.51
C ASN A 80 -10.05 28.91 0.01
N GLY A 81 -8.93 29.33 -0.58
CA GLY A 81 -8.75 30.66 -1.13
C GLY A 81 -8.96 30.73 -2.65
N PRO A 82 -8.87 31.92 -3.24
CA PRO A 82 -8.83 32.06 -4.69
C PRO A 82 -7.55 31.42 -5.25
N ARG A 83 -7.61 30.99 -6.51
CA ARG A 83 -6.45 30.41 -7.21
C ARG A 83 -5.23 31.33 -7.11
N GLY A 84 -4.10 30.74 -6.73
CA GLY A 84 -2.83 31.46 -6.62
C GLY A 84 -2.59 32.12 -5.28
N LYS A 85 -3.56 32.09 -4.34
CA LYS A 85 -3.32 32.52 -2.98
C LYS A 85 -2.44 31.50 -2.27
N ILE A 86 -1.35 32.00 -1.68
CA ILE A 86 -0.40 31.17 -0.95
C ILE A 86 -0.57 31.43 0.55
N ARG A 87 -0.66 30.36 1.34
CA ARG A 87 -0.62 30.42 2.79
C ARG A 87 0.82 30.61 3.26
N HIS A 88 0.97 31.34 4.36
CA HIS A 88 2.27 31.55 5.01
C HIS A 88 3.32 32.18 4.08
N ALA A 89 2.91 33.15 3.25
CA ALA A 89 3.83 33.89 2.38
C ALA A 89 5.04 34.41 3.19
N GLY A 90 6.26 34.13 2.70
CA GLY A 90 7.50 34.53 3.35
C GLY A 90 7.94 33.65 4.55
N ASP A 91 7.14 32.66 4.97
CA ASP A 91 7.50 31.72 6.04
C ASP A 91 7.69 30.33 5.47
N PHE A 92 8.94 29.96 5.19
CA PHE A 92 9.29 28.65 4.59
C PHE A 92 8.87 27.47 5.49
N ALA A 93 9.12 27.55 6.78
CA ALA A 93 8.82 26.46 7.71
C ALA A 93 7.31 26.18 7.79
N ALA A 94 6.51 27.24 7.87
CA ALA A 94 5.06 27.12 7.88
C ALA A 94 4.51 26.63 6.52
N GLN A 95 5.07 27.08 5.38
CA GLN A 95 4.71 26.53 4.06
C GLN A 95 5.04 25.04 3.96
N CYS A 96 6.21 24.63 4.43
CA CYS A 96 6.63 23.23 4.42
C CYS A 96 5.70 22.35 5.28
N ALA A 97 5.39 22.77 6.49
CA ALA A 97 4.47 22.04 7.37
C ALA A 97 3.07 21.90 6.74
N TYR A 98 2.57 22.96 6.11
CA TYR A 98 1.29 22.95 5.43
C TYR A 98 1.28 22.04 4.19
N ALA A 99 2.35 22.04 3.40
CA ALA A 99 2.49 21.14 2.25
C ALA A 99 2.47 19.67 2.69
N TYR A 100 3.20 19.31 3.75
CA TYR A 100 3.17 17.92 4.29
C TYR A 100 1.80 17.56 4.89
N ASP A 101 1.07 18.50 5.50
CA ASP A 101 -0.30 18.25 5.95
C ASP A 101 -1.22 17.91 4.77
N LYS A 102 -1.14 18.68 3.67
CA LYS A 102 -1.87 18.42 2.44
C LYS A 102 -1.52 17.03 1.86
N ILE A 103 -0.23 16.67 1.79
CA ILE A 103 0.25 15.37 1.31
C ILE A 103 -0.34 14.25 2.18
N LYS A 104 -0.29 14.36 3.51
CA LYS A 104 -0.86 13.36 4.43
C LYS A 104 -2.36 13.16 4.17
N ARG A 105 -3.11 14.25 4.02
CA ARG A 105 -4.55 14.19 3.72
C ARG A 105 -4.84 13.58 2.35
N ALA A 106 -4.09 13.95 1.32
CA ALA A 106 -4.24 13.42 -0.03
C ALA A 106 -3.94 11.91 -0.08
N LEU A 107 -2.87 11.45 0.59
CA LEU A 107 -2.56 10.03 0.70
C LEU A 107 -3.66 9.29 1.46
N ALA A 108 -4.13 9.82 2.59
CA ALA A 108 -5.20 9.21 3.39
C ALA A 108 -6.51 9.07 2.60
N ALA A 109 -6.89 10.07 1.82
CA ALA A 109 -8.07 10.04 0.94
C ALA A 109 -7.98 8.95 -0.14
N ASN A 110 -6.76 8.47 -0.44
CA ASN A 110 -6.49 7.39 -1.38
C ASN A 110 -6.11 6.07 -0.68
N GLY A 111 -6.41 5.91 0.61
CA GLY A 111 -6.14 4.68 1.37
C GLY A 111 -4.65 4.42 1.59
N SER A 112 -3.84 5.46 1.79
CA SER A 112 -2.39 5.41 1.92
C SER A 112 -1.89 6.37 3.00
N SER A 113 -0.58 6.40 3.21
CA SER A 113 0.06 7.32 4.16
C SER A 113 1.53 7.56 3.76
N LEU A 114 2.26 8.40 4.49
CA LEU A 114 3.68 8.64 4.22
C LEU A 114 4.54 7.37 4.32
N LYS A 115 4.13 6.34 5.07
CA LYS A 115 4.86 5.05 5.13
C LYS A 115 4.92 4.34 3.78
N ASP A 116 3.95 4.63 2.90
CA ASP A 116 3.81 4.02 1.58
C ASP A 116 4.52 4.84 0.48
N ALA A 117 5.03 6.03 0.83
CA ALA A 117 5.82 6.84 -0.09
C ALA A 117 7.08 6.10 -0.53
N VAL A 118 7.37 6.11 -1.83
CA VAL A 118 8.52 5.41 -2.43
C VAL A 118 9.46 6.37 -3.14
N LYS A 119 8.95 7.48 -3.65
CA LYS A 119 9.74 8.53 -4.30
C LYS A 119 9.18 9.90 -3.91
N MET A 120 10.07 10.84 -3.72
CA MET A 120 9.74 12.24 -3.50
C MET A 120 10.73 13.13 -4.26
N THR A 121 10.21 14.19 -4.87
CA THR A 121 11.02 15.27 -5.42
C THR A 121 10.59 16.57 -4.76
N VAL A 122 11.56 17.30 -4.25
CA VAL A 122 11.33 18.57 -3.55
C VAL A 122 11.98 19.69 -4.34
N TYR A 123 11.20 20.68 -4.66
CA TYR A 123 11.61 21.89 -5.35
C TYR A 123 11.61 23.04 -4.34
N VAL A 124 12.69 23.80 -4.26
CA VAL A 124 12.79 24.99 -3.41
C VAL A 124 13.29 26.18 -4.23
N THR A 125 12.73 27.34 -4.00
CA THR A 125 13.13 28.56 -4.71
C THR A 125 14.38 29.20 -4.15
N ASP A 126 14.77 28.84 -2.92
CA ASP A 126 15.99 29.32 -2.27
C ASP A 126 16.64 28.22 -1.44
N MET A 127 17.79 27.73 -1.88
CA MET A 127 18.56 26.68 -1.21
C MET A 127 19.10 27.07 0.17
N ARG A 128 19.04 28.34 0.57
CA ARG A 128 19.34 28.76 1.95
C ARG A 128 18.36 28.15 2.95
N ASN A 129 17.15 27.80 2.51
CA ASN A 129 16.14 27.12 3.32
C ASN A 129 16.37 25.59 3.45
N ARG A 130 17.48 25.05 2.93
CA ARG A 130 17.75 23.59 2.92
C ARG A 130 17.70 22.97 4.32
N LEU A 131 18.21 23.68 5.35
CA LEU A 131 18.21 23.15 6.72
C LEU A 131 16.81 23.17 7.33
N ASP A 132 16.01 24.20 7.06
CA ASP A 132 14.61 24.29 7.51
C ASP A 132 13.77 23.21 6.82
N TRP A 133 14.01 22.96 5.53
CA TRP A 133 13.39 21.83 4.85
C TRP A 133 13.78 20.50 5.49
N ALA A 134 15.06 20.25 5.77
CA ALA A 134 15.52 18.99 6.37
C ALA A 134 14.86 18.75 7.74
N LYS A 135 14.71 19.79 8.56
CA LYS A 135 13.99 19.73 9.84
C LYS A 135 12.50 19.39 9.63
N CYS A 136 11.81 20.14 8.80
CA CYS A 136 10.40 19.94 8.49
C CYS A 136 10.12 18.53 7.92
N SER A 137 10.96 18.07 6.97
CA SER A 137 10.87 16.71 6.41
C SER A 137 11.10 15.64 7.47
N GLY A 138 12.11 15.82 8.34
CA GLY A 138 12.38 14.92 9.46
C GLY A 138 11.21 14.80 10.43
N GLU A 139 10.53 15.90 10.72
CA GLU A 139 9.31 15.93 11.55
C GLU A 139 8.14 15.22 10.85
N ALA A 140 7.97 15.43 9.54
CA ALA A 140 6.91 14.80 8.76
C ALA A 140 7.06 13.28 8.70
N PHE A 141 8.29 12.76 8.56
CA PHE A 141 8.63 11.35 8.49
C PHE A 141 9.07 10.73 9.84
N ALA A 142 8.80 11.40 10.97
CA ALA A 142 9.14 10.87 12.28
C ALA A 142 8.52 9.47 12.49
N GLY A 143 9.37 8.47 12.77
CA GLY A 143 8.95 7.07 12.94
C GLY A 143 8.60 6.32 11.64
N VAL A 144 8.83 6.91 10.48
CA VAL A 144 8.54 6.34 9.16
C VAL A 144 9.82 6.32 8.31
N THR A 145 10.00 5.27 7.51
CA THR A 145 11.12 5.22 6.56
C THR A 145 10.99 6.30 5.50
N VAL A 146 12.00 7.15 5.39
CA VAL A 146 12.07 8.21 4.37
C VAL A 146 12.20 7.57 2.98
N PRO A 147 11.42 8.01 1.97
CA PRO A 147 11.49 7.47 0.61
C PRO A 147 12.80 7.86 -0.09
N ALA A 148 13.02 7.29 -1.28
CA ALA A 148 14.02 7.83 -2.20
C ALA A 148 13.64 9.27 -2.57
N GLN A 149 14.55 10.23 -2.40
CA GLN A 149 14.23 11.63 -2.61
C GLN A 149 15.31 12.41 -3.36
N THR A 150 14.87 13.48 -4.00
CA THR A 150 15.73 14.46 -4.68
C THR A 150 15.33 15.85 -4.23
N LEU A 151 16.29 16.69 -3.86
CA LEU A 151 16.07 18.10 -3.53
C LEU A 151 16.70 18.96 -4.64
N LEU A 152 15.92 19.89 -5.18
CA LEU A 152 16.31 20.76 -6.27
C LEU A 152 16.08 22.23 -5.91
N GLY A 153 17.10 23.06 -6.14
CA GLY A 153 16.95 24.52 -6.20
C GLY A 153 16.48 24.93 -7.60
N ILE A 154 15.41 25.70 -7.67
CA ILE A 154 14.81 26.17 -8.93
C ILE A 154 14.58 27.68 -8.88
N SER A 155 14.41 28.30 -10.04
CA SER A 155 14.25 29.76 -10.14
C SER A 155 12.89 30.27 -9.64
N GLN A 156 11.82 29.53 -9.85
CA GLN A 156 10.46 29.87 -9.43
C GLN A 156 9.53 28.67 -9.50
N LEU A 157 8.43 28.76 -8.76
CA LEU A 157 7.27 27.87 -8.82
C LEU A 157 6.10 28.52 -9.55
N ALA A 158 4.97 27.82 -9.63
CA ALA A 158 3.79 28.28 -10.35
C ALA A 158 3.24 29.64 -9.86
N PHE A 159 3.44 29.95 -8.58
CA PHE A 159 3.03 31.22 -7.98
C PHE A 159 4.20 31.86 -7.23
N PRO A 160 4.34 33.23 -7.32
CA PRO A 160 5.52 33.93 -6.82
C PRO A 160 5.81 33.75 -5.33
N GLU A 161 4.77 33.57 -4.50
CA GLU A 161 4.92 33.45 -3.03
C GLU A 161 5.18 32.02 -2.57
N MET A 162 5.17 31.03 -3.50
CA MET A 162 5.55 29.64 -3.20
C MET A 162 7.05 29.57 -2.97
N MET A 163 7.45 28.95 -1.87
CA MET A 163 8.86 28.75 -1.52
C MET A 163 9.31 27.30 -1.71
N LEU A 164 8.36 26.35 -1.71
CA LEU A 164 8.61 24.94 -1.99
C LEU A 164 7.40 24.27 -2.66
N GLU A 165 7.69 23.18 -3.35
CA GLU A 165 6.70 22.23 -3.88
C GLU A 165 7.25 20.81 -3.76
N ILE A 166 6.40 19.83 -3.52
CA ILE A 166 6.78 18.45 -3.26
C ILE A 166 5.95 17.50 -4.11
N ASP A 167 6.60 16.75 -5.00
CA ASP A 167 6.00 15.61 -5.70
C ASP A 167 6.16 14.35 -4.85
N VAL A 168 5.11 13.53 -4.78
CA VAL A 168 5.15 12.25 -4.06
C VAL A 168 4.58 11.13 -4.94
N THR A 169 5.30 10.02 -4.99
CA THR A 169 4.79 8.74 -5.46
C THR A 169 4.71 7.78 -4.30
N ALA A 170 3.57 7.16 -4.11
CA ALA A 170 3.36 6.13 -3.10
C ALA A 170 2.87 4.82 -3.74
N VAL A 171 3.10 3.70 -3.04
CA VAL A 171 2.58 2.38 -3.39
C VAL A 171 1.88 1.81 -2.17
N ALA A 172 0.57 1.67 -2.26
CA ALA A 172 -0.26 1.14 -1.20
C ALA A 172 -0.83 -0.24 -1.58
N HIS A 173 -1.16 -1.03 -0.58
CA HIS A 173 -1.89 -2.28 -0.74
C HIS A 173 -3.40 -1.99 -0.68
N GLU A 174 -4.21 -2.70 -1.49
CA GLU A 174 -5.68 -2.71 -1.37
C GLU A 174 -6.14 -3.60 -0.22
#